data_ae6097c0551aaecc4cd7173ed77a7e89
#
_entry.id   ae6097c0551aaecc4cd7173ed77a7e89
#
_cell.length_a   1.000
_cell.length_b   1.000
_cell.length_c   1.000
_cell.angle_alpha   90.00
_cell.angle_beta   90.00
_cell.angle_gamma   90.00
#
_symmetry.space_group_name_H-M   'P 1'
#
loop_
_entity.id
_entity.type
_entity.pdbx_description
1 polymer ?
#
loop_
_entity_poly.entity_id
_entity_poly.type
_entity_poly.pdbx_seq_one_letter_code
_entity_poly.pdbx_strand_id
1 'polypeptide(L)'
;MARVKRGVTAHAKHKKVLKAAKGYYGRRKNTIRIAKQAVEKALQYGYRDRKRKKRTFRALWIQRINAAVREHGLTYGRFIDGLNKAGIELDRKVLADIAVHEPATFQSLVDRKSVV
;
A
#
# COMPACT_ATOMS: atom_id res chain seq x y z
N MET A 1 4.75 0.66 55.92
CA MET A 1 5.10 0.80 54.51
C MET A 1 3.95 0.43 53.58
N ALA A 2 3.64 1.30 52.67
CA ALA A 2 2.59 1.04 51.69
C ALA A 2 3.06 -0.03 50.68
N ARG A 3 2.19 -0.95 50.39
CA ARG A 3 2.47 -2.04 49.46
C ARG A 3 2.06 -1.60 48.04
N VAL A 4 3.00 -1.53 47.13
CA VAL A 4 2.72 -1.16 45.75
C VAL A 4 2.36 -2.40 44.94
N LYS A 5 1.10 -2.50 44.50
CA LYS A 5 0.64 -3.68 43.75
C LYS A 5 0.75 -3.52 42.26
N ARG A 6 0.61 -2.30 41.72
CA ARG A 6 0.57 -2.06 40.28
C ARG A 6 1.59 -1.06 39.77
N GLY A 7 2.48 -0.58 40.60
CA GLY A 7 3.45 0.44 40.22
C GLY A 7 4.33 0.01 39.05
N VAL A 8 4.90 -1.17 39.13
CA VAL A 8 5.81 -1.70 38.11
C VAL A 8 5.06 -2.02 36.83
N THR A 9 3.91 -2.68 36.92
CA THR A 9 3.15 -3.05 35.73
C THR A 9 2.60 -1.83 34.99
N ALA A 10 2.08 -0.85 35.75
CA ALA A 10 1.58 0.39 35.12
C ALA A 10 2.70 1.15 34.44
N HIS A 11 3.87 1.26 35.10
CA HIS A 11 5.02 1.94 34.50
C HIS A 11 5.49 1.25 33.22
N ALA A 12 5.51 -0.08 33.21
CA ALA A 12 5.89 -0.85 32.03
C ALA A 12 4.95 -0.59 30.84
N LYS A 13 3.66 -0.52 31.11
CA LYS A 13 2.66 -0.21 30.09
C LYS A 13 2.83 1.21 29.54
N HIS A 14 3.07 2.17 30.43
CA HIS A 14 3.31 3.56 30.04
C HIS A 14 4.59 3.69 29.21
N LYS A 15 5.63 2.99 29.64
CA LYS A 15 6.91 3.01 28.92
C LYS A 15 6.79 2.46 27.50
N LYS A 16 5.98 1.42 27.34
CA LYS A 16 5.71 0.84 26.01
C LYS A 16 5.08 1.88 25.08
N VAL A 17 4.08 2.61 25.57
CA VAL A 17 3.42 3.66 24.77
C VAL A 17 4.39 4.80 24.46
N LEU A 18 5.15 5.26 25.44
CA LEU A 18 6.11 6.34 25.26
C LEU A 18 7.23 5.96 24.28
N LYS A 19 7.64 4.71 24.31
CA LYS A 19 8.64 4.22 23.36
C LYS A 19 8.10 4.28 21.93
N ALA A 20 6.83 3.91 21.74
CA ALA A 20 6.18 3.97 20.44
C ALA A 20 5.99 5.42 19.97
N ALA A 21 5.92 6.37 20.91
CA ALA A 21 5.70 7.78 20.61
C ALA A 21 7.00 8.56 20.43
N LYS A 22 8.15 7.94 20.46
CA LYS A 22 9.44 8.62 20.27
C LYS A 22 9.44 9.37 18.95
N GLY A 23 9.93 10.61 18.98
CA GLY A 23 10.01 11.45 17.81
C GLY A 23 8.75 12.25 17.52
N TYR A 24 7.69 12.07 18.30
CA TYR A 24 6.47 12.82 18.11
C TYR A 24 6.66 14.26 18.56
N TYR A 25 5.92 15.15 17.97
CA TYR A 25 6.04 16.59 18.19
C TYR A 25 5.53 16.98 19.58
N GLY A 26 6.29 17.85 20.26
CA GLY A 26 5.90 18.43 21.52
C GLY A 26 5.75 17.40 22.63
N ARG A 27 4.70 17.54 23.43
CA ARG A 27 4.46 16.66 24.55
C ARG A 27 3.90 15.28 24.19
N ARG A 28 3.59 15.10 22.92
CA ARG A 28 3.10 13.79 22.45
C ARG A 28 4.13 12.69 22.63
N LYS A 29 5.40 13.04 22.73
CA LYS A 29 6.48 12.06 22.89
C LYS A 29 6.77 11.70 24.34
N ASN A 30 6.37 12.53 25.32
CA ASN A 30 6.78 12.34 26.72
C ASN A 30 5.68 12.45 27.75
N THR A 31 4.47 12.83 27.39
CA THR A 31 3.34 12.89 28.31
C THR A 31 2.40 11.72 28.02
N ILE A 32 2.22 10.82 29.01
CA ILE A 32 1.52 9.55 28.74
C ILE A 32 0.09 9.73 28.23
N ARG A 33 -0.66 10.68 28.76
CA ARG A 33 -2.04 10.88 28.31
C ARG A 33 -2.10 11.28 26.84
N ILE A 34 -1.28 12.23 26.45
CA ILE A 34 -1.25 12.73 25.08
C ILE A 34 -0.56 11.71 24.17
N ALA A 35 0.51 11.07 24.64
CA ALA A 35 1.23 10.04 23.88
C ALA A 35 0.33 8.86 23.57
N LYS A 36 -0.50 8.43 24.53
CA LYS A 36 -1.44 7.34 24.32
C LYS A 36 -2.42 7.65 23.21
N GLN A 37 -3.00 8.87 23.22
CA GLN A 37 -3.91 9.30 22.19
C GLN A 37 -3.22 9.36 20.82
N ALA A 38 -1.99 9.87 20.79
CA ALA A 38 -1.23 9.99 19.55
C ALA A 38 -0.90 8.61 18.97
N VAL A 39 -0.48 7.67 19.80
CA VAL A 39 -0.15 6.31 19.36
C VAL A 39 -1.39 5.59 18.87
N GLU A 40 -2.51 5.73 19.56
CA GLU A 40 -3.78 5.14 19.13
C GLU A 40 -4.19 5.66 17.75
N LYS A 41 -4.06 6.98 17.55
CA LYS A 41 -4.37 7.59 16.26
C LYS A 41 -3.42 7.09 15.17
N ALA A 42 -2.12 6.95 15.50
CA ALA A 42 -1.13 6.44 14.58
C ALA A 42 -1.46 5.01 14.13
N LEU A 43 -1.91 4.18 15.06
CA LEU A 43 -2.30 2.81 14.74
C LEU A 43 -3.55 2.77 13.84
N GLN A 44 -4.52 3.66 14.10
CA GLN A 44 -5.71 3.79 13.26
C GLN A 44 -5.33 4.22 11.85
N TYR A 45 -4.46 5.21 11.73
CA TYR A 45 -3.98 5.68 10.42
C TYR A 45 -3.21 4.58 9.71
N GLY A 46 -2.38 3.83 10.44
CA GLY A 46 -1.64 2.71 9.85
C GLY A 46 -2.55 1.65 9.25
N TYR A 47 -3.61 1.28 9.98
CA TYR A 47 -4.59 0.32 9.49
C TYR A 47 -5.27 0.83 8.22
N ARG A 48 -5.76 2.07 8.26
CA ARG A 48 -6.42 2.70 7.11
C ARG A 48 -5.49 2.80 5.91
N ASP A 49 -4.25 3.23 6.15
CA ASP A 49 -3.30 3.50 5.08
C ASP A 49 -2.76 2.21 4.45
N ARG A 50 -2.67 1.13 5.22
CA ARG A 50 -2.32 -0.17 4.62
C ARG A 50 -3.38 -0.61 3.61
N LYS A 51 -4.64 -0.32 3.88
CA LYS A 51 -5.72 -0.60 2.93
C LYS A 51 -5.68 0.34 1.73
N ARG A 52 -5.42 1.63 1.97
CA ARG A 52 -5.27 2.63 0.92
C ARG A 52 -4.07 2.36 0.03
N LYS A 53 -3.00 1.82 0.60
CA LYS A 53 -1.79 1.49 -0.15
C LYS A 53 -2.11 0.55 -1.31
N LYS A 54 -2.93 -0.46 -1.06
CA LYS A 54 -3.34 -1.41 -2.09
C LYS A 54 -4.08 -0.72 -3.23
N ARG A 55 -5.00 0.20 -2.90
CA ARG A 55 -5.75 0.96 -3.90
C ARG A 55 -4.84 1.91 -4.69
N THR A 56 -3.93 2.56 -4.00
CA THR A 56 -3.01 3.51 -4.59
C THR A 56 -2.08 2.83 -5.60
N PHE A 57 -1.52 1.69 -5.23
CA PHE A 57 -0.65 0.94 -6.13
C PHE A 57 -1.41 0.36 -7.31
N ARG A 58 -2.63 -0.09 -7.11
CA ARG A 58 -3.46 -0.56 -8.22
C ARG A 58 -3.71 0.55 -9.22
N ALA A 59 -4.01 1.76 -8.75
CA ALA A 59 -4.19 2.92 -9.63
C ALA A 59 -2.92 3.22 -10.41
N LEU A 60 -1.76 3.12 -9.76
CA LEU A 60 -0.47 3.33 -10.40
C LEU A 60 -0.21 2.27 -11.48
N TRP A 61 -0.49 1.01 -11.20
CA TRP A 61 -0.33 -0.06 -12.18
C TRP A 61 -1.22 0.16 -13.40
N ILE A 62 -2.47 0.53 -13.17
CA ILE A 62 -3.41 0.83 -14.26
C ILE A 62 -2.89 1.98 -15.11
N GLN A 63 -2.37 3.03 -14.49
CA GLN A 63 -1.80 4.18 -15.17
C GLN A 63 -0.63 3.78 -16.06
N ARG A 64 0.27 2.97 -15.54
CA ARG A 64 1.45 2.50 -16.28
C ARG A 64 1.07 1.60 -17.44
N ILE A 65 0.13 0.68 -17.22
CA ILE A 65 -0.37 -0.20 -18.27
C ILE A 65 -1.04 0.63 -19.36
N ASN A 66 -1.87 1.58 -18.98
CA ASN A 66 -2.57 2.44 -19.93
C ASN A 66 -1.59 3.24 -20.79
N ALA A 67 -0.57 3.82 -20.16
CA ALA A 67 0.46 4.56 -20.90
C ALA A 67 1.15 3.68 -21.94
N ALA A 68 1.48 2.46 -21.56
CA ALA A 68 2.16 1.53 -22.45
C ALA A 68 1.28 1.06 -23.61
N VAL A 69 0.01 0.75 -23.33
CA VAL A 69 -0.90 0.26 -24.39
C VAL A 69 -1.26 1.37 -25.38
N ARG A 70 -1.26 2.62 -24.93
CA ARG A 70 -1.55 3.76 -25.83
C ARG A 70 -0.47 3.94 -26.88
N GLU A 71 0.75 3.55 -26.58
CA GLU A 71 1.84 3.53 -27.56
C GLU A 71 1.56 2.55 -28.70
N HIS A 72 0.73 1.55 -28.43
CA HIS A 72 0.34 0.54 -29.44
C HIS A 72 -1.06 0.81 -30.00
N GLY A 73 -1.63 1.99 -29.72
CA GLY A 73 -2.91 2.39 -30.27
C GLY A 73 -4.14 1.81 -29.58
N LEU A 74 -3.96 1.27 -28.37
CA LEU A 74 -5.06 0.71 -27.60
C LEU A 74 -5.36 1.55 -26.36
N THR A 75 -6.56 1.33 -25.77
CA THR A 75 -6.90 1.88 -24.48
C THR A 75 -6.79 0.76 -23.44
N TYR A 76 -6.67 1.16 -22.17
CA TYR A 76 -6.56 0.20 -21.09
C TYR A 76 -7.75 -0.78 -21.05
N GLY A 77 -8.96 -0.24 -21.19
CA GLY A 77 -10.17 -1.06 -21.17
C GLY A 77 -10.17 -2.13 -22.23
N ARG A 78 -9.80 -1.77 -23.45
CA ARG A 78 -9.73 -2.71 -24.57
C ARG A 78 -8.64 -3.75 -24.37
N PHE A 79 -7.50 -3.35 -23.80
CA PHE A 79 -6.41 -4.27 -23.53
C PHE A 79 -6.82 -5.33 -22.51
N ILE A 80 -7.43 -4.90 -21.40
CA ILE A 80 -7.87 -5.82 -20.34
C ILE A 80 -8.96 -6.75 -20.86
N ASP A 81 -9.92 -6.21 -21.61
CA ASP A 81 -10.98 -7.03 -22.21
C ASP A 81 -10.39 -8.09 -23.15
N GLY A 82 -9.41 -7.70 -23.96
CA GLY A 82 -8.74 -8.63 -24.87
C GLY A 82 -7.97 -9.73 -24.14
N LEU A 83 -7.30 -9.40 -23.05
CA LEU A 83 -6.61 -10.41 -22.24
C LEU A 83 -7.59 -11.40 -21.64
N ASN A 84 -8.72 -10.93 -21.16
CA ASN A 84 -9.77 -11.80 -20.62
C ASN A 84 -10.32 -12.71 -21.69
N LYS A 85 -10.56 -12.21 -22.87
CA LYS A 85 -11.04 -13.02 -24.01
C LYS A 85 -10.03 -14.04 -24.48
N ALA A 86 -8.74 -13.69 -24.37
CA ALA A 86 -7.66 -14.61 -24.76
C ALA A 86 -7.36 -15.64 -23.66
N GLY A 87 -7.96 -15.50 -22.49
CA GLY A 87 -7.73 -16.42 -21.36
C GLY A 87 -6.39 -16.20 -20.67
N ILE A 88 -5.78 -15.04 -20.83
CA ILE A 88 -4.51 -14.72 -20.20
C ILE A 88 -4.77 -14.17 -18.80
N GLU A 89 -4.28 -14.88 -17.79
CA GLU A 89 -4.47 -14.51 -16.39
C GLU A 89 -3.18 -13.93 -15.80
N LEU A 90 -2.99 -12.64 -15.97
CA LEU A 90 -1.89 -11.90 -15.35
C LEU A 90 -2.48 -10.75 -14.54
N ASP A 91 -1.94 -10.54 -13.33
CA ASP A 91 -2.43 -9.43 -12.53
C ASP A 91 -1.82 -8.10 -12.99
N ARG A 92 -2.39 -7.00 -12.51
CA ARG A 92 -2.00 -5.67 -12.94
C ARG A 92 -0.58 -5.30 -12.52
N LYS A 93 -0.13 -5.83 -11.39
CA LYS A 93 1.22 -5.60 -10.91
C LYS A 93 2.25 -6.17 -11.88
N VAL A 94 2.04 -7.41 -12.29
CA VAL A 94 2.94 -8.09 -13.24
C VAL A 94 2.91 -7.39 -14.60
N LEU A 95 1.72 -7.03 -15.08
CA LEU A 95 1.59 -6.34 -16.37
C LEU A 95 2.30 -5.00 -16.36
N ALA A 96 2.19 -4.22 -15.28
CA ALA A 96 2.86 -2.94 -15.16
C ALA A 96 4.38 -3.12 -15.13
N ASP A 97 4.86 -4.14 -14.43
CA ASP A 97 6.29 -4.43 -14.37
C ASP A 97 6.84 -4.80 -15.75
N ILE A 98 6.14 -5.67 -16.47
CA ILE A 98 6.52 -6.06 -17.83
C ILE A 98 6.53 -4.84 -18.77
N ALA A 99 5.54 -3.97 -18.64
CA ALA A 99 5.44 -2.78 -19.47
C ALA A 99 6.64 -1.84 -19.30
N VAL A 100 7.16 -1.73 -18.09
CA VAL A 100 8.28 -0.84 -17.79
C VAL A 100 9.62 -1.49 -18.10
N HIS A 101 9.81 -2.74 -17.73
CA HIS A 101 11.11 -3.40 -17.78
C HIS A 101 11.32 -4.31 -18.99
N GLU A 102 10.25 -4.80 -19.58
CA GLU A 102 10.33 -5.72 -20.72
C GLU A 102 9.36 -5.30 -21.85
N PRO A 103 9.65 -4.20 -22.56
CA PRO A 103 8.72 -3.69 -23.57
C PRO A 103 8.42 -4.67 -24.69
N ALA A 104 9.40 -5.49 -25.09
CA ALA A 104 9.20 -6.47 -26.14
C ALA A 104 8.20 -7.55 -25.76
N THR A 105 8.29 -8.02 -24.51
CA THR A 105 7.34 -8.99 -23.95
C THR A 105 5.95 -8.38 -23.87
N PHE A 106 5.87 -7.14 -23.45
CA PHE A 106 4.59 -6.42 -23.36
C PHE A 106 3.96 -6.27 -24.73
N GLN A 107 4.76 -5.94 -25.76
CA GLN A 107 4.29 -5.86 -27.13
C GLN A 107 3.70 -7.18 -27.60
N SER A 108 4.34 -8.30 -27.24
CA SER A 108 3.83 -9.63 -27.54
C SER A 108 2.46 -9.86 -26.96
N LEU A 109 2.22 -9.40 -25.73
CA LEU A 109 0.92 -9.49 -25.07
C LEU A 109 -0.13 -8.67 -25.79
N VAL A 110 0.23 -7.47 -26.23
CA VAL A 110 -0.67 -6.58 -26.99
C VAL A 110 -1.04 -7.24 -28.32
N ASP A 111 -0.05 -7.77 -29.03
CA ASP A 111 -0.26 -8.44 -30.32
C ASP A 111 -1.15 -9.68 -30.17
N ARG A 112 -0.94 -10.44 -29.10
CA ARG A 112 -1.74 -11.63 -28.82
C ARG A 112 -3.22 -11.27 -28.58
N LYS A 113 -3.45 -10.15 -27.94
CA LYS A 113 -4.80 -9.61 -27.76
C LYS A 113 -5.43 -9.29 -29.11
N SER A 114 -4.65 -8.76 -30.07
CA SER A 114 -5.13 -8.35 -31.39
C SER A 114 -5.59 -9.52 -32.25
N VAL A 115 -5.06 -10.72 -31.99
CA VAL A 115 -5.40 -11.91 -32.74
C VAL A 115 -6.78 -12.46 -32.32
N VAL A 116 -7.21 -12.13 -31.13
CA VAL A 116 -8.51 -12.50 -30.60
C VAL A 116 -9.54 -11.44 -30.91
#